data_d269bb4a3387d67d389600fd5b4be3e0
#
_entry.id   d269bb4a3387d67d389600fd5b4be3e0
#
_cell.length_a   1.000
_cell.length_b   1.000
_cell.length_c   1.000
_cell.angle_alpha   90.00
_cell.angle_beta   90.00
_cell.angle_gamma   90.00
#
_symmetry.space_group_name_H-M   'P 1'
#
loop_
_entity.id
_entity.type
_entity.pdbx_description
1 polymer ?
#
loop_
_entity_poly.entity_id
_entity_poly.type
_entity_poly.pdbx_seq_one_letter_code
_entity_poly.pdbx_strand_id
1 'polypeptide(L)'
;LPKKGQTPEEAEGLLLETLESLKNGDFDESDIAAVITSFEISEKYRLESNEGRASMMASSFIAFEPWGKTVERLERLRRVTKEDVVRVAKLYLGADRVSVIRRNGKPEIPSMPKPSFTKVEIDASRRSRFLKEALEIPAHPIEPRWLAAGKDYQISPVAGGRLYTAKNPYNDLFSISVQMERGWRRERKLCQALDLLALSGAGPYTAEEFKKKLFALGTSVSYSCNEQSSAFQLSGVDRNFWPSLQLVAERFDWPNISSGTLARKIEVDIGAREDEKKDPGAVRAALGELAQRGRESSVLGRLTNQELKLLDERQLKSLIRDFPLWTRRISYVGPRTPSEVAKLLESDRRFKPTPTRSPLRYLKPARPRVLFTHRDMVQSQVGLFAADEVFAPENFVDYQFYSQYMGGGMSSVIFQEVREARSLAYSASGGHTTSENKADETRLWGALGCQADKTSEAVELMGKLFGDFPSSETRFTETARAVEEAYRTNPITFRSAPNALMDWEDEGLTGGDPRPKRFERVLRYALPDAEKFAKRFKDKPLTVWILGHRERVGLDKLKTLGDFEEKGLDAIFP
;
A
#
# COMPACT_ATOMS: atom_id res chain seq x y z
N LEU A 1 4.31 16.62 15.81
CA LEU A 1 5.72 16.60 16.25
C LEU A 1 6.33 17.98 16.10
N PRO A 2 7.10 18.47 17.09
CA PRO A 2 7.84 19.73 16.96
C PRO A 2 8.80 19.68 15.76
N LYS A 3 9.01 20.81 15.10
CA LYS A 3 10.02 20.95 14.06
C LYS A 3 11.43 20.88 14.67
N LYS A 4 12.45 20.61 13.84
CA LYS A 4 13.85 20.67 14.30
C LYS A 4 14.16 22.03 14.91
N GLY A 5 14.61 22.04 16.16
CA GLY A 5 14.90 23.26 16.94
C GLY A 5 13.69 23.89 17.64
N GLN A 6 12.48 23.34 17.47
CA GLN A 6 11.28 23.78 18.18
C GLN A 6 11.09 22.94 19.45
N THR A 7 10.75 23.58 20.56
CA THR A 7 10.45 22.88 21.81
C THR A 7 9.03 22.31 21.80
N PRO A 8 8.73 21.28 22.61
CA PRO A 8 7.36 20.80 22.78
C PRO A 8 6.40 21.90 23.27
N GLU A 9 6.86 22.78 24.12
CA GLU A 9 6.11 23.90 24.71
C GLU A 9 5.75 24.95 23.64
N GLU A 10 6.68 25.27 22.73
CA GLU A 10 6.39 26.14 21.57
C GLU A 10 5.37 25.51 20.62
N ALA A 11 5.47 24.20 20.38
CA ALA A 11 4.50 23.48 19.55
C ALA A 11 3.11 23.43 20.20
N GLU A 12 3.03 23.24 21.53
CA GLU A 12 1.79 23.33 22.30
C GLU A 12 1.20 24.74 22.22
N GLY A 13 2.02 25.79 22.37
CA GLY A 13 1.58 27.17 22.25
C GLY A 13 0.85 27.45 20.93
N LEU A 14 1.39 27.02 19.79
CA LEU A 14 0.76 27.18 18.48
C LEU A 14 -0.58 26.45 18.37
N LEU A 15 -0.72 25.27 18.97
CA LEU A 15 -1.99 24.55 19.01
C LEU A 15 -3.04 25.31 19.84
N LEU A 16 -2.63 25.85 20.98
CA LEU A 16 -3.51 26.62 21.85
C LEU A 16 -3.95 27.94 21.19
N GLU A 17 -3.05 28.64 20.51
CA GLU A 17 -3.39 29.82 19.71
C GLU A 17 -4.43 29.49 18.63
N THR A 18 -4.29 28.36 17.95
CA THR A 18 -5.28 27.90 16.95
C THR A 18 -6.65 27.64 17.59
N LEU A 19 -6.68 27.06 18.81
CA LEU A 19 -7.93 26.85 19.54
C LEU A 19 -8.57 28.17 19.98
N GLU A 20 -7.77 29.16 20.37
CA GLU A 20 -8.28 30.49 20.71
C GLU A 20 -8.85 31.20 19.47
N SER A 21 -8.18 31.11 18.30
CA SER A 21 -8.72 31.62 17.04
C SER A 21 -10.09 30.99 16.72
N LEU A 22 -10.24 29.67 16.92
CA LEU A 22 -11.53 28.99 16.75
C LEU A 22 -12.61 29.54 17.71
N LYS A 23 -12.30 29.74 18.98
CA LYS A 23 -13.21 30.31 19.99
C LYS A 23 -13.61 31.75 19.68
N ASN A 24 -12.71 32.52 19.06
CA ASN A 24 -12.95 33.91 18.66
C ASN A 24 -13.74 34.02 17.35
N GLY A 25 -13.89 32.89 16.63
CA GLY A 25 -14.56 32.86 15.34
C GLY A 25 -13.70 33.39 14.19
N ASP A 26 -12.35 33.27 14.30
CA ASP A 26 -11.41 33.70 13.28
C ASP A 26 -11.30 32.65 12.15
N PHE A 27 -12.46 32.32 11.54
CA PHE A 27 -12.57 31.43 10.39
C PHE A 27 -13.80 31.82 9.55
N ASP A 28 -13.84 31.40 8.31
CA ASP A 28 -14.90 31.75 7.37
C ASP A 28 -16.08 30.75 7.41
N GLU A 29 -17.29 31.19 7.08
CA GLU A 29 -18.44 30.28 6.90
C GLU A 29 -18.19 29.25 5.79
N SER A 30 -17.42 29.61 4.78
CA SER A 30 -16.97 28.68 3.71
C SER A 30 -16.18 27.49 4.25
N ASP A 31 -15.47 27.63 5.38
CA ASP A 31 -14.75 26.53 6.02
C ASP A 31 -15.72 25.51 6.60
N ILE A 32 -16.86 25.97 7.18
CA ILE A 32 -17.94 25.08 7.66
C ILE A 32 -18.55 24.30 6.49
N ALA A 33 -18.86 24.96 5.38
CA ALA A 33 -19.40 24.32 4.19
C ALA A 33 -18.44 23.27 3.63
N ALA A 34 -17.14 23.53 3.62
CA ALA A 34 -16.11 22.61 3.18
C ALA A 34 -15.99 21.39 4.13
N VAL A 35 -16.06 21.58 5.44
CA VAL A 35 -16.11 20.50 6.43
C VAL A 35 -17.36 19.63 6.24
N ILE A 36 -18.55 20.22 6.04
CA ILE A 36 -19.78 19.48 5.75
C ILE A 36 -19.65 18.65 4.48
N THR A 37 -19.07 19.22 3.41
CA THR A 37 -18.77 18.50 2.17
C THR A 37 -17.83 17.31 2.41
N SER A 38 -16.82 17.46 3.28
CA SER A 38 -15.93 16.37 3.67
C SER A 38 -16.67 15.22 4.38
N PHE A 39 -17.63 15.55 5.29
CA PHE A 39 -18.48 14.55 5.92
C PHE A 39 -19.40 13.86 4.89
N GLU A 40 -20.00 14.61 3.96
CA GLU A 40 -20.80 14.06 2.87
C GLU A 40 -20.00 13.04 2.05
N ILE A 41 -18.80 13.39 1.63
CA ILE A 41 -17.91 12.49 0.87
C ILE A 41 -17.59 11.23 1.67
N SER A 42 -17.22 11.39 2.94
CA SER A 42 -16.88 10.26 3.82
C SER A 42 -18.05 9.30 4.02
N GLU A 43 -19.27 9.83 4.18
CA GLU A 43 -20.47 9.03 4.32
C GLU A 43 -20.82 8.30 3.02
N LYS A 44 -20.77 8.98 1.87
CA LYS A 44 -20.97 8.38 0.55
C LYS A 44 -20.01 7.22 0.30
N TYR A 45 -18.70 7.38 0.59
CA TYR A 45 -17.71 6.29 0.49
C TYR A 45 -18.05 5.11 1.40
N ARG A 46 -18.41 5.38 2.65
CA ARG A 46 -18.76 4.34 3.62
C ARG A 46 -19.96 3.52 3.16
N LEU A 47 -20.95 4.16 2.54
CA LEU A 47 -22.17 3.49 2.06
C LEU A 47 -21.96 2.66 0.79
N GLU A 48 -20.83 2.73 0.12
CA GLU A 48 -20.53 1.93 -1.08
C GLU A 48 -20.31 0.44 -0.79
N SER A 49 -19.95 0.08 0.44
CA SER A 49 -19.68 -1.31 0.83
C SER A 49 -20.65 -1.85 1.88
N ASN A 50 -20.89 -3.18 1.87
CA ASN A 50 -21.67 -3.85 2.90
C ASN A 50 -21.03 -3.70 4.27
N GLU A 51 -19.70 -3.80 4.36
CA GLU A 51 -18.96 -3.61 5.60
C GLU A 51 -19.16 -2.20 6.17
N GLY A 52 -19.07 -1.17 5.31
CA GLY A 52 -19.29 0.22 5.72
C GLY A 52 -20.71 0.45 6.25
N ARG A 53 -21.73 -0.11 5.58
CA ARG A 53 -23.12 -0.06 6.03
C ARG A 53 -23.32 -0.79 7.37
N ALA A 54 -22.80 -2.00 7.48
CA ALA A 54 -22.90 -2.78 8.73
C ALA A 54 -22.13 -2.09 9.87
N SER A 55 -20.94 -1.55 9.62
CA SER A 55 -20.18 -0.78 10.62
C SER A 55 -20.90 0.48 11.09
N MET A 56 -21.63 1.16 10.19
CA MET A 56 -22.43 2.33 10.55
C MET A 56 -23.59 1.95 11.47
N MET A 57 -24.28 0.85 11.19
CA MET A 57 -25.36 0.32 12.04
C MET A 57 -24.82 -0.11 13.41
N ALA A 58 -23.69 -0.84 13.43
CA ALA A 58 -23.05 -1.27 14.66
C ALA A 58 -22.59 -0.08 15.51
N SER A 59 -22.00 0.96 14.89
CA SER A 59 -21.58 2.17 15.59
C SER A 59 -22.74 2.92 16.22
N SER A 60 -23.86 3.04 15.52
CA SER A 60 -25.11 3.63 16.05
C SER A 60 -25.61 2.87 17.28
N PHE A 61 -25.62 1.52 17.19
CA PHE A 61 -26.02 0.66 18.30
C PHE A 61 -25.09 0.79 19.52
N ILE A 62 -23.78 0.77 19.31
CA ILE A 62 -22.76 0.89 20.37
C ILE A 62 -22.83 2.26 21.06
N ALA A 63 -23.10 3.32 20.28
CA ALA A 63 -23.26 4.68 20.81
C ALA A 63 -24.62 4.92 21.48
N PHE A 64 -25.52 3.94 21.51
CA PHE A 64 -26.91 4.10 21.95
C PHE A 64 -27.64 5.23 21.20
N GLU A 65 -27.23 5.51 19.96
CA GLU A 65 -27.87 6.51 19.12
C GLU A 65 -29.05 5.88 18.33
N PRO A 66 -30.28 6.41 18.39
CA PRO A 66 -31.36 5.94 17.54
C PRO A 66 -31.00 6.01 16.07
N TRP A 67 -31.26 4.96 15.31
CA TRP A 67 -30.90 4.85 13.89
C TRP A 67 -31.37 6.05 13.04
N GLY A 68 -32.57 6.58 13.30
CA GLY A 68 -33.09 7.79 12.65
C GLY A 68 -32.15 8.98 12.79
N LYS A 69 -31.56 9.19 13.97
CA LYS A 69 -30.56 10.26 14.17
C LYS A 69 -29.27 10.05 13.36
N THR A 70 -28.83 8.81 13.22
CA THR A 70 -27.66 8.49 12.39
C THR A 70 -27.94 8.80 10.93
N VAL A 71 -29.12 8.44 10.41
CA VAL A 71 -29.50 8.72 9.01
C VAL A 71 -29.64 10.22 8.75
N GLU A 72 -30.19 10.99 9.71
CA GLU A 72 -30.35 12.43 9.60
C GLU A 72 -29.09 13.25 9.90
N ARG A 73 -27.96 12.58 10.17
CA ARG A 73 -26.74 13.25 10.61
C ARG A 73 -26.27 14.34 9.64
N LEU A 74 -26.25 14.07 8.35
CA LEU A 74 -25.82 15.03 7.35
C LEU A 74 -26.76 16.25 7.27
N GLU A 75 -28.09 16.04 7.38
CA GLU A 75 -29.06 17.13 7.43
C GLU A 75 -28.88 18.00 8.66
N ARG A 76 -28.54 17.40 9.81
CA ARG A 76 -28.25 18.15 11.04
C ARG A 76 -26.96 18.96 10.88
N LEU A 77 -25.91 18.38 10.27
CA LEU A 77 -24.65 19.07 10.02
C LEU A 77 -24.83 20.30 9.12
N ARG A 78 -25.70 20.22 8.11
CA ARG A 78 -26.00 21.36 7.22
C ARG A 78 -26.66 22.56 7.92
N ARG A 79 -27.18 22.38 9.14
CA ARG A 79 -27.77 23.44 9.94
C ARG A 79 -26.81 24.08 10.94
N VAL A 80 -25.60 23.54 11.05
CA VAL A 80 -24.56 24.05 11.95
C VAL A 80 -24.11 25.41 11.47
N THR A 81 -24.15 26.41 12.36
CA THR A 81 -23.74 27.78 12.11
C THR A 81 -22.35 28.05 12.70
N LYS A 82 -21.76 29.19 12.33
CA LYS A 82 -20.53 29.67 12.92
C LYS A 82 -20.64 29.89 14.44
N GLU A 83 -21.78 30.45 14.87
CA GLU A 83 -22.09 30.67 16.29
C GLU A 83 -22.16 29.36 17.07
N ASP A 84 -22.70 28.30 16.47
CA ASP A 84 -22.72 26.96 17.09
C ASP A 84 -21.30 26.44 17.31
N VAL A 85 -20.44 26.55 16.29
CA VAL A 85 -19.03 26.13 16.40
C VAL A 85 -18.31 26.90 17.49
N VAL A 86 -18.43 28.23 17.52
CA VAL A 86 -17.83 29.09 18.54
C VAL A 86 -18.36 28.76 19.94
N ARG A 87 -19.68 28.59 20.07
CA ARG A 87 -20.31 28.23 21.35
C ARG A 87 -19.77 26.91 21.89
N VAL A 88 -19.70 25.87 21.04
CA VAL A 88 -19.19 24.54 21.40
C VAL A 88 -17.71 24.60 21.73
N ALA A 89 -16.90 25.34 20.95
CA ALA A 89 -15.48 25.53 21.22
C ALA A 89 -15.25 26.18 22.59
N LYS A 90 -16.00 27.23 22.93
CA LYS A 90 -15.92 27.89 24.25
C LYS A 90 -16.35 26.97 25.40
N LEU A 91 -17.33 26.10 25.15
CA LEU A 91 -17.85 25.19 26.19
C LEU A 91 -16.91 24.04 26.50
N TYR A 92 -16.30 23.42 25.47
CA TYR A 92 -15.55 22.17 25.62
C TYR A 92 -14.02 22.31 25.55
N LEU A 93 -13.49 23.37 24.93
CA LEU A 93 -12.05 23.57 24.76
C LEU A 93 -11.52 24.56 25.81
N GLY A 94 -11.80 24.32 27.08
CA GLY A 94 -11.37 25.14 28.21
C GLY A 94 -9.90 24.98 28.61
N ALA A 95 -9.59 25.48 29.81
CA ALA A 95 -8.25 25.33 30.40
C ALA A 95 -7.97 23.90 30.92
N ASP A 96 -9.03 23.13 31.21
CA ASP A 96 -8.93 21.77 31.72
C ASP A 96 -8.49 20.81 30.61
N ARG A 97 -7.20 20.58 30.54
CA ARG A 97 -6.58 19.72 29.55
C ARG A 97 -5.48 18.87 30.14
N VAL A 98 -5.14 17.79 29.49
CA VAL A 98 -3.95 16.97 29.77
C VAL A 98 -3.00 17.06 28.57
N SER A 99 -1.78 17.52 28.82
CA SER A 99 -0.71 17.52 27.83
C SER A 99 0.25 16.35 28.11
N VAL A 100 0.45 15.48 27.13
CA VAL A 100 1.38 14.35 27.22
C VAL A 100 2.56 14.57 26.29
N ILE A 101 3.74 14.71 26.85
CA ILE A 101 4.99 14.93 26.12
C ILE A 101 5.80 13.65 26.08
N ARG A 102 6.03 13.11 24.87
CA ARG A 102 6.94 11.99 24.67
C ARG A 102 8.35 12.51 24.38
N ARG A 103 9.31 12.15 25.22
CA ARG A 103 10.74 12.48 25.03
C ARG A 103 11.52 11.23 24.63
N ASN A 104 12.60 11.43 23.86
CA ASN A 104 13.54 10.35 23.57
C ASN A 104 14.35 10.01 24.81
N GLY A 105 14.47 8.73 25.12
CA GLY A 105 15.25 8.24 26.27
C GLY A 105 14.95 6.77 26.56
N LYS A 106 15.73 6.16 27.44
CA LYS A 106 15.42 4.86 28.01
C LYS A 106 14.64 5.09 29.30
N PRO A 107 13.33 4.80 29.35
CA PRO A 107 12.57 4.95 30.58
C PRO A 107 13.01 3.88 31.59
N GLU A 108 13.14 4.25 32.85
CA GLU A 108 13.20 3.28 33.96
C GLU A 108 11.78 2.76 34.18
N ILE A 109 11.49 1.61 33.57
CA ILE A 109 10.20 0.95 33.75
C ILE A 109 10.32 0.05 34.97
N PRO A 110 9.50 0.26 36.05
CA PRO A 110 9.47 -0.64 37.19
C PRO A 110 9.16 -2.06 36.71
N SER A 111 9.96 -3.03 37.17
CA SER A 111 9.69 -4.44 36.90
C SER A 111 8.39 -4.82 37.60
N MET A 112 7.34 -5.05 36.85
CA MET A 112 6.12 -5.65 37.40
C MET A 112 6.28 -7.17 37.46
N PRO A 113 5.97 -7.80 38.62
CA PRO A 113 5.97 -9.25 38.69
C PRO A 113 4.99 -9.82 37.66
N LYS A 114 5.46 -10.78 36.86
CA LYS A 114 4.57 -11.46 35.91
C LYS A 114 3.52 -12.23 36.70
N PRO A 115 2.22 -12.01 36.45
CA PRO A 115 1.19 -12.83 37.08
C PRO A 115 1.40 -14.30 36.69
N SER A 116 1.15 -15.22 37.62
CA SER A 116 1.14 -16.65 37.32
C SER A 116 -0.11 -16.95 36.48
N PHE A 117 0.08 -17.56 35.31
CA PHE A 117 -1.03 -18.02 34.47
C PHE A 117 -1.21 -19.53 34.66
N THR A 118 -2.41 -19.94 34.98
CA THR A 118 -2.79 -21.34 34.87
C THR A 118 -2.96 -21.68 33.40
N LYS A 119 -2.20 -22.66 32.89
CA LYS A 119 -2.36 -23.13 31.53
C LYS A 119 -3.76 -23.74 31.37
N VAL A 120 -4.57 -23.12 30.54
CA VAL A 120 -5.89 -23.67 30.20
C VAL A 120 -5.70 -24.71 29.10
N GLU A 121 -6.10 -25.94 29.37
CA GLU A 121 -6.15 -26.96 28.33
C GLU A 121 -7.30 -26.64 27.36
N ILE A 122 -6.96 -26.37 26.09
CA ILE A 122 -7.93 -26.06 25.06
C ILE A 122 -8.29 -27.36 24.36
N ASP A 123 -9.53 -27.80 24.53
CA ASP A 123 -10.11 -28.87 23.73
C ASP A 123 -10.63 -28.27 22.40
N ALA A 124 -9.85 -28.43 21.33
CA ALA A 124 -10.18 -27.94 20.00
C ALA A 124 -11.42 -28.61 19.37
N SER A 125 -11.86 -29.75 19.92
CA SER A 125 -13.06 -30.47 19.47
C SER A 125 -14.35 -29.87 20.07
N ARG A 126 -14.23 -29.13 21.18
CA ARG A 126 -15.37 -28.59 21.91
C ARG A 126 -15.99 -27.42 21.14
N ARG A 127 -17.25 -27.59 20.77
CA ARG A 127 -18.05 -26.57 20.05
C ARG A 127 -19.22 -26.14 20.90
N SER A 128 -19.51 -24.83 20.90
CA SER A 128 -20.71 -24.30 21.54
C SER A 128 -21.97 -24.82 20.83
N ARG A 129 -23.10 -24.83 21.54
CA ARG A 129 -24.41 -25.16 20.95
C ARG A 129 -24.70 -24.25 19.74
N PHE A 130 -24.49 -22.93 19.90
CA PHE A 130 -24.68 -21.97 18.83
C PHE A 130 -23.84 -22.30 17.57
N LEU A 131 -22.55 -22.64 17.75
CA LEU A 131 -21.71 -22.99 16.60
C LEU A 131 -22.22 -24.26 15.90
N LYS A 132 -22.70 -25.27 16.65
CA LYS A 132 -23.29 -26.47 16.06
C LYS A 132 -24.52 -26.13 15.21
N GLU A 133 -25.45 -25.35 15.78
CA GLU A 133 -26.68 -24.91 15.09
C GLU A 133 -26.32 -24.06 13.86
N ALA A 134 -25.34 -23.16 13.96
CA ALA A 134 -24.90 -22.33 12.82
C ALA A 134 -24.27 -23.15 11.68
N LEU A 135 -23.55 -24.25 12.00
CA LEU A 135 -22.98 -25.15 11.01
C LEU A 135 -24.03 -26.04 10.29
N GLU A 136 -25.22 -26.19 10.87
CA GLU A 136 -26.34 -26.92 10.27
C GLU A 136 -27.13 -26.05 9.27
N ILE A 137 -26.91 -24.73 9.25
CA ILE A 137 -27.54 -23.84 8.28
C ILE A 137 -27.00 -24.19 6.87
N PRO A 138 -27.89 -24.54 5.91
CA PRO A 138 -27.45 -24.84 4.55
C PRO A 138 -26.70 -23.66 3.94
N ALA A 139 -25.45 -23.90 3.56
CA ALA A 139 -24.66 -22.92 2.81
C ALA A 139 -25.04 -22.97 1.33
N HIS A 140 -25.45 -21.86 0.77
CA HIS A 140 -25.60 -21.72 -0.68
C HIS A 140 -24.27 -21.22 -1.26
N PRO A 141 -23.66 -21.93 -2.22
CA PRO A 141 -22.45 -21.45 -2.87
C PRO A 141 -22.67 -20.08 -3.50
N ILE A 142 -21.74 -19.16 -3.23
CA ILE A 142 -21.74 -17.85 -3.88
C ILE A 142 -21.22 -18.04 -5.30
N GLU A 143 -21.97 -17.61 -6.31
CA GLU A 143 -21.50 -17.64 -7.69
C GLU A 143 -20.46 -16.54 -7.91
N PRO A 144 -19.31 -16.87 -8.53
CA PRO A 144 -18.27 -15.88 -8.79
C PRO A 144 -18.77 -14.80 -9.76
N ARG A 145 -18.37 -13.56 -9.49
CA ARG A 145 -18.74 -12.41 -10.31
C ARG A 145 -17.57 -11.94 -11.17
N TRP A 146 -17.78 -11.88 -12.45
CA TRP A 146 -16.82 -11.46 -13.46
C TRP A 146 -17.14 -10.08 -14.03
N LEU A 147 -16.11 -9.38 -14.52
CA LEU A 147 -16.30 -8.10 -15.20
C LEU A 147 -16.69 -8.32 -16.66
N ALA A 148 -17.75 -7.63 -17.10
CA ALA A 148 -18.23 -7.68 -18.48
C ALA A 148 -18.02 -6.32 -19.18
N ALA A 149 -17.39 -6.35 -20.37
CA ALA A 149 -17.23 -5.16 -21.19
C ALA A 149 -18.59 -4.58 -21.59
N GLY A 150 -18.70 -3.26 -21.60
CA GLY A 150 -19.95 -2.54 -21.91
C GLY A 150 -20.94 -2.47 -20.76
N LYS A 151 -20.83 -3.35 -19.76
CA LYS A 151 -21.68 -3.37 -18.56
C LYS A 151 -20.95 -2.83 -17.34
N ASP A 152 -19.84 -3.44 -16.96
CA ASP A 152 -19.10 -3.09 -15.76
C ASP A 152 -17.96 -2.10 -16.05
N TYR A 153 -17.47 -2.08 -17.29
CA TYR A 153 -16.40 -1.18 -17.73
C TYR A 153 -16.46 -0.86 -19.22
N GLN A 154 -15.78 0.20 -19.60
CA GLN A 154 -15.51 0.53 -21.02
C GLN A 154 -14.06 1.01 -21.17
N ILE A 155 -13.48 0.74 -22.35
CA ILE A 155 -12.15 1.23 -22.75
C ILE A 155 -12.33 2.06 -24.01
N SER A 156 -11.82 3.29 -23.99
CA SER A 156 -11.94 4.23 -25.10
C SER A 156 -10.61 4.89 -25.42
N PRO A 157 -10.30 5.21 -26.69
CA PRO A 157 -9.17 6.05 -27.01
C PRO A 157 -9.41 7.48 -26.52
N VAL A 158 -8.34 8.14 -26.08
CA VAL A 158 -8.32 9.56 -25.73
C VAL A 158 -7.01 10.19 -26.18
N ALA A 159 -6.96 11.52 -26.18
CA ALA A 159 -5.74 12.24 -26.51
C ALA A 159 -4.56 11.77 -25.62
N GLY A 160 -3.53 11.25 -26.27
CA GLY A 160 -2.31 10.76 -25.61
C GLY A 160 -2.42 9.38 -24.96
N GLY A 161 -3.50 8.59 -25.18
CA GLY A 161 -3.56 7.24 -24.60
C GLY A 161 -4.93 6.59 -24.60
N ARG A 162 -5.23 5.89 -23.50
CA ARG A 162 -6.49 5.15 -23.30
C ARG A 162 -7.16 5.52 -21.99
N LEU A 163 -8.49 5.53 -22.02
CA LEU A 163 -9.39 5.79 -20.89
C LEU A 163 -10.13 4.49 -20.53
N TYR A 164 -9.96 4.06 -19.29
CA TYR A 164 -10.63 2.93 -18.69
C TYR A 164 -11.68 3.46 -17.71
N THR A 165 -12.93 3.15 -17.95
CA THR A 165 -14.04 3.70 -17.16
C THR A 165 -14.87 2.61 -16.50
N ALA A 166 -15.34 2.90 -15.29
CA ALA A 166 -16.43 2.17 -14.64
C ALA A 166 -17.42 3.17 -14.02
N LYS A 167 -18.71 2.85 -14.10
CA LYS A 167 -19.75 3.68 -13.49
C LYS A 167 -19.78 3.48 -11.98
N ASN A 168 -19.88 4.58 -11.22
CA ASN A 168 -20.25 4.51 -9.80
C ASN A 168 -21.78 4.30 -9.71
N PRO A 169 -22.26 3.13 -9.23
CA PRO A 169 -23.70 2.86 -9.19
C PRO A 169 -24.40 3.40 -7.94
N TYR A 170 -23.64 3.95 -6.98
CA TYR A 170 -24.17 4.28 -5.66
C TYR A 170 -24.35 5.78 -5.42
N ASN A 171 -23.47 6.61 -5.98
CA ASN A 171 -23.45 8.04 -5.68
C ASN A 171 -22.70 8.84 -6.78
N ASP A 172 -22.56 10.15 -6.54
CA ASP A 172 -21.90 11.09 -7.44
C ASP A 172 -20.41 11.33 -7.13
N LEU A 173 -19.77 10.43 -6.39
CA LEU A 173 -18.32 10.52 -6.19
C LEU A 173 -17.57 10.05 -7.43
N PHE A 174 -16.59 10.84 -7.82
CA PHE A 174 -15.65 10.47 -8.89
C PHE A 174 -14.25 10.20 -8.35
N SER A 175 -13.50 9.43 -9.09
CA SER A 175 -12.05 9.35 -9.03
C SER A 175 -11.48 9.23 -10.43
N ILE A 176 -10.45 10.01 -10.75
CA ILE A 176 -9.67 9.90 -11.96
C ILE A 176 -8.20 9.75 -11.61
N SER A 177 -7.53 8.78 -12.22
CA SER A 177 -6.09 8.61 -12.10
C SER A 177 -5.46 8.69 -13.50
N VAL A 178 -4.43 9.49 -13.63
CA VAL A 178 -3.68 9.64 -14.89
C VAL A 178 -2.27 9.10 -14.62
N GLN A 179 -1.98 7.96 -15.24
CA GLN A 179 -0.75 7.21 -15.04
C GLN A 179 0.13 7.28 -16.28
N MET A 180 1.41 7.51 -16.07
CA MET A 180 2.47 7.43 -17.06
C MET A 180 3.43 6.30 -16.72
N GLU A 181 3.81 5.50 -17.70
CA GLU A 181 4.83 4.43 -17.54
C GLU A 181 6.25 5.03 -17.52
N ARG A 182 6.45 6.01 -16.65
CA ARG A 182 7.71 6.71 -16.48
C ARG A 182 7.91 7.00 -15.00
N GLY A 183 8.91 6.36 -14.40
CA GLY A 183 9.31 6.53 -13.02
C GLY A 183 10.75 7.04 -12.92
N TRP A 184 11.31 7.02 -11.69
CA TRP A 184 12.65 7.55 -11.43
C TRP A 184 13.78 6.73 -12.12
N ARG A 185 13.55 5.50 -12.56
CA ARG A 185 14.55 4.75 -13.36
C ARG A 185 14.84 5.41 -14.70
N ARG A 186 13.85 6.05 -15.29
CA ARG A 186 13.97 6.75 -16.57
C ARG A 186 14.29 8.22 -16.40
N GLU A 187 13.77 8.81 -15.34
CA GLU A 187 13.99 10.22 -15.02
C GLU A 187 14.27 10.34 -13.52
N ARG A 188 15.53 10.30 -13.14
CA ARG A 188 15.97 10.23 -11.74
C ARG A 188 15.41 11.34 -10.83
N LYS A 189 15.13 12.50 -11.42
CA LYS A 189 14.60 13.67 -10.69
C LYS A 189 13.08 13.77 -10.69
N LEU A 190 12.38 12.85 -11.37
CA LEU A 190 10.92 12.95 -11.54
C LEU A 190 10.17 12.90 -10.22
N CYS A 191 10.50 11.97 -9.34
CA CYS A 191 9.81 11.87 -8.05
C CYS A 191 10.02 13.14 -7.22
N GLN A 192 11.23 13.72 -7.23
CA GLN A 192 11.50 14.98 -6.55
C GLN A 192 10.72 16.15 -7.15
N ALA A 193 10.49 16.14 -8.47
CA ALA A 193 9.67 17.14 -9.13
C ALA A 193 8.19 17.02 -8.71
N LEU A 194 7.64 15.81 -8.66
CA LEU A 194 6.25 15.58 -8.23
C LEU A 194 6.05 15.87 -6.74
N ASP A 195 7.02 15.54 -5.89
CA ASP A 195 6.98 15.91 -4.48
C ASP A 195 7.02 17.43 -4.28
N LEU A 196 7.83 18.13 -5.08
CA LEU A 196 7.88 19.60 -5.06
C LEU A 196 6.56 20.19 -5.57
N LEU A 197 5.95 19.60 -6.61
CA LEU A 197 4.60 19.95 -7.07
C LEU A 197 3.58 19.81 -5.94
N ALA A 198 3.64 18.73 -5.14
CA ALA A 198 2.74 18.53 -4.01
C ALA A 198 2.82 19.62 -2.93
N LEU A 199 3.95 20.35 -2.89
CA LEU A 199 4.20 21.47 -1.98
C LEU A 199 3.94 22.85 -2.62
N SER A 200 3.56 22.92 -3.91
CA SER A 200 3.34 24.16 -4.64
C SER A 200 1.90 24.66 -4.53
N GLY A 201 1.68 25.90 -4.88
CA GLY A 201 0.40 26.44 -5.31
C GLY A 201 0.19 26.28 -6.81
N ALA A 202 -0.75 27.04 -7.39
CA ALA A 202 -1.10 27.02 -8.81
C ALA A 202 -1.35 28.46 -9.28
N GLY A 203 -0.72 28.87 -10.37
CA GLY A 203 -0.89 30.21 -10.91
C GLY A 203 -0.67 31.31 -9.87
N PRO A 204 -1.67 32.17 -9.59
CA PRO A 204 -1.55 33.22 -8.58
C PRO A 204 -1.67 32.68 -7.13
N TYR A 205 -2.18 31.46 -6.94
CA TYR A 205 -2.48 30.93 -5.62
C TYR A 205 -1.24 30.35 -4.96
N THR A 206 -1.03 30.66 -3.70
CA THR A 206 -0.05 30.02 -2.83
C THR A 206 -0.43 28.55 -2.57
N ALA A 207 0.48 27.77 -1.97
CA ALA A 207 0.20 26.39 -1.60
C ALA A 207 -0.97 26.26 -0.61
N GLU A 208 -1.12 27.21 0.29
CA GLU A 208 -2.22 27.24 1.26
C GLU A 208 -3.55 27.58 0.59
N GLU A 209 -3.60 28.63 -0.23
CA GLU A 209 -4.79 29.02 -0.98
C GLU A 209 -5.25 27.92 -1.95
N PHE A 210 -4.30 27.25 -2.61
CA PHE A 210 -4.60 26.10 -3.46
C PHE A 210 -5.27 24.97 -2.66
N LYS A 211 -4.75 24.63 -1.47
CA LYS A 211 -5.35 23.63 -0.58
C LYS A 211 -6.74 24.04 -0.12
N LYS A 212 -6.93 25.30 0.28
CA LYS A 212 -8.25 25.83 0.66
C LYS A 212 -9.25 25.73 -0.48
N LYS A 213 -8.83 26.07 -1.72
CA LYS A 213 -9.69 25.94 -2.91
C LYS A 213 -10.10 24.48 -3.19
N LEU A 214 -9.15 23.54 -3.14
CA LEU A 214 -9.49 22.11 -3.30
C LEU A 214 -10.43 21.63 -2.19
N PHE A 215 -10.18 22.04 -0.96
CA PHE A 215 -11.02 21.68 0.18
C PHE A 215 -12.44 22.23 0.02
N ALA A 216 -12.58 23.48 -0.39
CA ALA A 216 -13.89 24.09 -0.68
C ALA A 216 -14.64 23.38 -1.83
N LEU A 217 -13.89 22.85 -2.82
CA LEU A 217 -14.45 22.03 -3.90
C LEU A 217 -14.79 20.59 -3.45
N GLY A 218 -14.46 20.20 -2.21
CA GLY A 218 -14.59 18.82 -1.75
C GLY A 218 -13.77 17.87 -2.62
N THR A 219 -12.56 18.24 -2.97
CA THR A 219 -11.70 17.51 -3.89
C THR A 219 -10.33 17.32 -3.28
N SER A 220 -9.74 16.17 -3.52
CA SER A 220 -8.37 15.85 -3.14
C SER A 220 -7.53 15.48 -4.36
N VAL A 221 -6.29 15.92 -4.38
CA VAL A 221 -5.28 15.54 -5.37
C VAL A 221 -4.08 14.91 -4.68
N SER A 222 -3.61 13.81 -5.23
CA SER A 222 -2.37 13.15 -4.80
C SER A 222 -1.48 12.85 -5.99
N TYR A 223 -0.19 12.74 -5.74
CA TYR A 223 0.84 12.39 -6.72
C TYR A 223 1.58 11.17 -6.24
N SER A 224 1.90 10.26 -7.14
CA SER A 224 2.71 9.10 -6.86
C SER A 224 3.81 8.95 -7.89
N CYS A 225 4.96 8.48 -7.44
CA CYS A 225 6.09 8.21 -8.30
C CYS A 225 6.86 7.02 -7.70
N ASN A 226 7.08 6.02 -8.53
CA ASN A 226 7.86 4.86 -8.17
C ASN A 226 8.98 4.63 -9.20
N GLU A 227 9.56 3.46 -9.16
CA GLU A 227 10.65 3.07 -10.02
C GLU A 227 10.28 3.08 -11.52
N GLN A 228 9.07 2.65 -11.86
CA GLN A 228 8.64 2.40 -13.24
C GLN A 228 7.53 3.34 -13.73
N SER A 229 6.74 3.88 -12.82
CA SER A 229 5.57 4.67 -13.14
C SER A 229 5.42 5.89 -12.26
N SER A 230 4.59 6.81 -12.70
CA SER A 230 4.17 7.98 -11.95
C SER A 230 2.72 8.30 -12.29
N ALA A 231 1.99 8.89 -11.36
CA ALA A 231 0.59 9.24 -11.55
C ALA A 231 0.19 10.47 -10.74
N PHE A 232 -0.88 11.10 -11.17
CA PHE A 232 -1.69 11.90 -10.26
C PHE A 232 -3.11 11.34 -10.19
N GLN A 233 -3.72 11.48 -9.03
CA GLN A 233 -5.09 11.09 -8.79
C GLN A 233 -5.88 12.27 -8.24
N LEU A 234 -7.07 12.47 -8.80
CA LEU A 234 -8.04 13.47 -8.38
C LEU A 234 -9.34 12.78 -8.00
N SER A 235 -9.92 13.12 -6.86
CA SER A 235 -11.18 12.52 -6.41
C SER A 235 -12.04 13.54 -5.65
N GLY A 236 -13.36 13.36 -5.67
CA GLY A 236 -14.30 14.24 -5.00
C GLY A 236 -15.74 14.07 -5.47
N VAL A 237 -16.56 15.12 -5.32
CA VAL A 237 -17.94 15.15 -5.81
C VAL A 237 -17.99 15.61 -7.27
N ASP A 238 -18.80 14.95 -8.09
CA ASP A 238 -18.84 15.15 -9.56
C ASP A 238 -19.22 16.56 -9.98
N ARG A 239 -20.08 17.25 -9.23
CA ARG A 239 -20.43 18.66 -9.51
C ARG A 239 -19.19 19.57 -9.58
N ASN A 240 -18.10 19.20 -8.91
CA ASN A 240 -16.86 19.96 -8.88
C ASN A 240 -15.73 19.31 -9.69
N PHE A 241 -16.01 18.28 -10.50
CA PHE A 241 -14.99 17.58 -11.30
C PHE A 241 -14.21 18.54 -12.22
N TRP A 242 -14.93 19.32 -13.03
CA TRP A 242 -14.30 20.21 -14.01
C TRP A 242 -13.49 21.35 -13.35
N PRO A 243 -14.04 22.14 -12.41
CA PRO A 243 -13.26 23.17 -11.70
C PRO A 243 -12.01 22.61 -11.02
N SER A 244 -12.10 21.42 -10.47
CA SER A 244 -10.96 20.77 -9.81
C SER A 244 -9.90 20.33 -10.82
N LEU A 245 -10.30 19.78 -11.96
CA LEU A 245 -9.37 19.38 -13.01
C LEU A 245 -8.64 20.59 -13.60
N GLN A 246 -9.35 21.70 -13.83
CA GLN A 246 -8.75 22.97 -14.28
C GLN A 246 -7.72 23.49 -13.27
N LEU A 247 -8.04 23.50 -11.98
CA LEU A 247 -7.13 23.96 -10.93
C LEU A 247 -5.85 23.09 -10.85
N VAL A 248 -5.99 21.78 -11.03
CA VAL A 248 -4.84 20.86 -11.10
C VAL A 248 -4.03 21.06 -12.38
N ALA A 249 -4.67 21.29 -13.54
CA ALA A 249 -3.99 21.58 -14.78
C ALA A 249 -3.17 22.88 -14.68
N GLU A 250 -3.75 23.92 -14.07
CA GLU A 250 -3.04 25.19 -13.79
C GLU A 250 -1.80 24.98 -12.90
N ARG A 251 -1.90 24.05 -11.92
CA ARG A 251 -0.77 23.69 -11.06
C ARG A 251 0.39 23.09 -11.85
N PHE A 252 0.11 22.25 -12.85
CA PHE A 252 1.14 21.69 -13.73
C PHE A 252 1.75 22.76 -14.64
N ASP A 253 0.93 23.61 -15.24
CA ASP A 253 1.39 24.62 -16.18
C ASP A 253 2.14 25.78 -15.45
N TRP A 254 1.66 26.17 -14.29
CA TRP A 254 2.17 27.31 -13.50
C TRP A 254 2.34 26.94 -12.01
N PRO A 255 3.29 26.05 -11.68
CA PRO A 255 3.54 25.68 -10.29
C PRO A 255 4.09 26.87 -9.49
N ASN A 256 3.31 27.36 -8.53
CA ASN A 256 3.70 28.47 -7.65
C ASN A 256 4.48 27.92 -6.44
N ILE A 257 5.80 27.93 -6.53
CA ILE A 257 6.71 27.42 -5.50
C ILE A 257 7.28 28.61 -4.72
N SER A 258 6.99 28.68 -3.44
CA SER A 258 7.51 29.73 -2.56
C SER A 258 9.03 29.60 -2.37
N SER A 259 9.71 30.73 -2.23
CA SER A 259 11.15 30.77 -1.97
C SER A 259 11.53 29.89 -0.76
N GLY A 260 12.62 29.13 -0.90
CA GLY A 260 13.12 28.23 0.14
C GLY A 260 12.35 26.89 0.27
N THR A 261 11.27 26.65 -0.47
CA THR A 261 10.52 25.40 -0.39
C THR A 261 11.36 24.19 -0.79
N LEU A 262 12.12 24.29 -1.90
CA LEU A 262 13.02 23.23 -2.34
C LEU A 262 14.11 22.93 -1.31
N ALA A 263 14.75 23.97 -0.77
CA ALA A 263 15.80 23.81 0.25
C ALA A 263 15.27 23.08 1.49
N ARG A 264 14.11 23.49 2.00
CA ARG A 264 13.44 22.81 3.13
C ARG A 264 13.06 21.37 2.83
N LYS A 265 12.54 21.11 1.62
CA LYS A 265 12.23 19.74 1.20
C LYS A 265 13.48 18.85 1.22
N ILE A 266 14.59 19.35 0.68
CA ILE A 266 15.87 18.61 0.67
C ILE A 266 16.35 18.30 2.10
N GLU A 267 16.25 19.26 3.03
CA GLU A 267 16.58 19.01 4.43
C GLU A 267 15.69 17.93 5.08
N VAL A 268 14.39 17.97 4.80
CA VAL A 268 13.43 16.96 5.29
C VAL A 268 13.75 15.60 4.70
N ASP A 269 14.01 15.50 3.40
CA ASP A 269 14.35 14.23 2.73
C ASP A 269 15.63 13.62 3.29
N ILE A 270 16.67 14.42 3.50
CA ILE A 270 17.93 13.97 4.12
C ILE A 270 17.70 13.51 5.56
N GLY A 271 16.91 14.25 6.33
CA GLY A 271 16.53 13.86 7.69
C GLY A 271 15.76 12.55 7.74
N ALA A 272 14.78 12.37 6.84
CA ALA A 272 14.01 11.15 6.72
C ALA A 272 14.89 9.92 6.40
N ARG A 273 15.90 10.07 5.55
CA ARG A 273 16.87 9.00 5.24
C ARG A 273 17.71 8.60 6.45
N GLU A 274 18.10 9.55 7.28
CA GLU A 274 18.81 9.23 8.54
C GLU A 274 17.88 8.51 9.54
N ASP A 275 16.59 8.78 9.50
CA ASP A 275 15.61 8.06 10.31
C ASP A 275 15.30 6.66 9.73
N GLU A 276 15.28 6.49 8.40
CA GLU A 276 15.19 5.17 7.74
C GLU A 276 16.32 4.24 8.23
N LYS A 277 17.54 4.73 8.38
CA LYS A 277 18.68 3.94 8.88
C LYS A 277 18.49 3.50 10.34
N LYS A 278 17.62 4.15 11.11
CA LYS A 278 17.27 3.78 12.49
C LYS A 278 16.10 2.82 12.58
N ASP A 279 15.21 2.79 11.59
CA ASP A 279 14.04 1.95 11.55
C ASP A 279 14.38 0.50 11.11
N PRO A 280 14.15 -0.52 11.96
CA PRO A 280 14.48 -1.91 11.60
C PRO A 280 13.72 -2.41 10.37
N GLY A 281 12.49 -1.94 10.14
CA GLY A 281 11.69 -2.33 8.98
C GLY A 281 12.28 -1.80 7.67
N ALA A 282 12.70 -0.52 7.66
CA ALA A 282 13.35 0.10 6.51
C ALA A 282 14.71 -0.55 6.21
N VAL A 283 15.52 -0.82 7.25
CA VAL A 283 16.82 -1.53 7.09
C VAL A 283 16.61 -2.94 6.53
N ARG A 284 15.63 -3.69 7.03
CA ARG A 284 15.29 -5.03 6.51
C ARG A 284 14.88 -4.97 5.04
N ALA A 285 14.03 -4.00 4.67
CA ALA A 285 13.57 -3.83 3.30
C ALA A 285 14.73 -3.48 2.36
N ALA A 286 15.59 -2.54 2.76
CA ALA A 286 16.76 -2.14 1.97
C ALA A 286 17.78 -3.29 1.80
N LEU A 287 18.03 -4.07 2.86
CA LEU A 287 18.88 -5.26 2.80
C LEU A 287 18.27 -6.32 1.86
N GLY A 288 16.95 -6.51 1.91
CA GLY A 288 16.23 -7.39 1.00
C GLY A 288 16.33 -6.97 -0.47
N GLU A 289 16.19 -5.68 -0.75
CA GLU A 289 16.37 -5.13 -2.09
C GLU A 289 17.82 -5.36 -2.61
N LEU A 290 18.81 -5.09 -1.77
CA LEU A 290 20.21 -5.38 -2.10
C LEU A 290 20.45 -6.88 -2.36
N ALA A 291 19.89 -7.75 -1.51
CA ALA A 291 20.01 -9.20 -1.64
C ALA A 291 19.44 -9.72 -2.94
N GLN A 292 18.31 -9.17 -3.37
CA GLN A 292 17.55 -9.60 -4.54
C GLN A 292 18.05 -8.97 -5.85
N ARG A 293 18.50 -7.71 -5.83
CA ARG A 293 18.76 -6.90 -7.03
C ARG A 293 20.19 -6.33 -7.08
N GLY A 294 20.96 -6.46 -6.02
CA GLY A 294 22.32 -5.92 -5.96
C GLY A 294 22.34 -4.40 -6.17
N ARG A 295 23.17 -3.94 -7.11
CA ARG A 295 23.28 -2.51 -7.45
C ARG A 295 22.04 -1.92 -8.09
N GLU A 296 21.16 -2.76 -8.64
CA GLU A 296 19.85 -2.36 -9.19
C GLU A 296 18.77 -2.23 -8.12
N SER A 297 19.13 -2.31 -6.84
CA SER A 297 18.23 -2.06 -5.71
C SER A 297 17.51 -0.72 -5.85
N SER A 298 16.21 -0.69 -5.58
CA SER A 298 15.41 0.52 -5.60
C SER A 298 15.92 1.57 -4.61
N VAL A 299 16.49 1.14 -3.50
CA VAL A 299 17.07 2.02 -2.46
C VAL A 299 18.37 2.66 -2.95
N LEU A 300 19.28 1.88 -3.52
CA LEU A 300 20.54 2.38 -4.07
C LEU A 300 20.38 3.21 -5.34
N GLY A 301 19.29 3.00 -6.10
CA GLY A 301 18.97 3.77 -7.30
C GLY A 301 18.45 5.19 -7.03
N ARG A 302 18.11 5.53 -5.79
CA ARG A 302 17.68 6.88 -5.40
C ARG A 302 18.80 7.91 -5.60
N LEU A 303 18.43 9.19 -5.74
CA LEU A 303 19.41 10.28 -5.73
C LEU A 303 20.19 10.26 -4.40
N THR A 304 21.50 10.38 -4.44
CA THR A 304 22.34 10.53 -3.25
C THR A 304 22.04 11.85 -2.52
N ASN A 305 22.45 11.98 -1.26
CA ASN A 305 22.32 13.23 -0.51
C ASN A 305 23.07 14.41 -1.18
N GLN A 306 24.16 14.12 -1.90
CA GLN A 306 24.88 15.13 -2.67
C GLN A 306 24.08 15.56 -3.90
N GLU A 307 23.51 14.61 -4.64
CA GLU A 307 22.65 14.89 -5.81
C GLU A 307 21.38 15.66 -5.41
N LEU A 308 20.78 15.35 -4.23
CA LEU A 308 19.66 16.13 -3.71
C LEU A 308 20.02 17.61 -3.47
N LYS A 309 21.18 17.88 -2.88
CA LYS A 309 21.67 19.27 -2.65
C LYS A 309 21.95 20.03 -3.94
N LEU A 310 22.17 19.32 -5.06
CA LEU A 310 22.42 19.90 -6.38
C LEU A 310 21.15 20.04 -7.23
N LEU A 311 19.97 19.77 -6.67
CA LEU A 311 18.70 19.93 -7.39
C LEU A 311 18.46 21.41 -7.72
N ASP A 312 18.09 21.67 -8.97
CA ASP A 312 17.73 22.99 -9.46
C ASP A 312 16.21 23.10 -9.67
N GLU A 313 15.61 24.11 -9.08
CA GLU A 313 14.16 24.35 -9.15
C GLU A 313 13.67 24.54 -10.60
N ARG A 314 14.46 25.16 -11.46
CA ARG A 314 14.08 25.37 -12.87
C ARG A 314 13.97 24.05 -13.62
N GLN A 315 14.90 23.11 -13.38
CA GLN A 315 14.86 21.78 -13.95
C GLN A 315 13.63 21.01 -13.44
N LEU A 316 13.34 21.08 -12.13
CA LEU A 316 12.16 20.41 -11.58
C LEU A 316 10.86 21.00 -12.10
N LYS A 317 10.76 22.32 -12.24
CA LYS A 317 9.61 22.99 -12.89
C LYS A 317 9.44 22.56 -14.35
N SER A 318 10.52 22.36 -15.08
CA SER A 318 10.45 21.83 -16.46
C SER A 318 9.87 20.41 -16.48
N LEU A 319 10.31 19.52 -15.59
CA LEU A 319 9.76 18.16 -15.48
C LEU A 319 8.28 18.16 -15.08
N ILE A 320 7.87 19.05 -14.18
CA ILE A 320 6.46 19.22 -13.78
C ILE A 320 5.60 19.61 -15.00
N ARG A 321 6.04 20.57 -15.81
CA ARG A 321 5.31 21.01 -17.01
C ARG A 321 5.28 19.94 -18.11
N ASP A 322 6.33 19.15 -18.23
CA ASP A 322 6.43 18.06 -19.19
C ASP A 322 5.58 16.84 -18.81
N PHE A 323 5.31 16.66 -17.52
CA PHE A 323 4.60 15.50 -17.00
C PHE A 323 3.26 15.22 -17.71
N PRO A 324 2.32 16.16 -17.84
CA PRO A 324 1.04 15.92 -18.50
C PRO A 324 1.15 15.74 -20.02
N LEU A 325 2.34 15.90 -20.61
CA LEU A 325 2.57 15.76 -22.05
C LEU A 325 3.03 14.35 -22.46
N TRP A 326 3.18 13.42 -21.53
CA TRP A 326 3.55 12.04 -21.87
C TRP A 326 2.33 11.19 -22.17
N THR A 327 2.54 10.14 -22.98
CA THR A 327 1.50 9.13 -23.21
C THR A 327 1.06 8.51 -21.87
N ARG A 328 -0.22 8.27 -21.74
CA ARG A 328 -0.86 8.00 -20.46
C ARG A 328 -1.95 6.95 -20.54
N ARG A 329 -2.19 6.27 -19.42
CA ARG A 329 -3.39 5.48 -19.18
C ARG A 329 -4.22 6.23 -18.14
N ILE A 330 -5.52 6.31 -18.37
CA ILE A 330 -6.42 7.07 -17.51
C ILE A 330 -7.48 6.12 -16.99
N SER A 331 -7.60 6.00 -15.69
CA SER A 331 -8.74 5.34 -15.06
C SER A 331 -9.72 6.38 -14.56
N TYR A 332 -11.01 6.16 -14.82
CA TYR A 332 -12.09 6.98 -14.28
C TYR A 332 -13.18 6.11 -13.69
N VAL A 333 -13.59 6.44 -12.48
CA VAL A 333 -14.77 5.89 -11.82
C VAL A 333 -15.64 7.04 -11.37
N GLY A 334 -16.91 7.04 -11.81
CA GLY A 334 -17.82 8.13 -11.46
C GLY A 334 -19.15 8.01 -12.19
N PRO A 335 -20.03 9.04 -12.08
CA PRO A 335 -21.34 9.02 -12.71
C PRO A 335 -21.32 9.34 -14.22
N ARG A 336 -20.23 9.98 -14.74
CA ARG A 336 -20.15 10.44 -16.13
C ARG A 336 -19.95 9.29 -17.11
N THR A 337 -20.46 9.48 -18.32
CA THR A 337 -20.24 8.57 -19.42
C THR A 337 -18.78 8.66 -19.94
N PRO A 338 -18.26 7.60 -20.58
CA PRO A 338 -16.93 7.64 -21.17
C PRO A 338 -16.72 8.78 -22.18
N SER A 339 -17.74 9.10 -22.99
CA SER A 339 -17.69 10.19 -23.97
C SER A 339 -17.61 11.57 -23.32
N GLU A 340 -18.34 11.80 -22.22
CA GLU A 340 -18.24 13.05 -21.47
C GLU A 340 -16.86 13.23 -20.87
N VAL A 341 -16.29 12.17 -20.27
CA VAL A 341 -14.94 12.22 -19.70
C VAL A 341 -13.90 12.41 -20.81
N ALA A 342 -14.01 11.69 -21.92
CA ALA A 342 -13.10 11.82 -23.05
C ALA A 342 -13.09 13.25 -23.60
N LYS A 343 -14.27 13.89 -23.75
CA LYS A 343 -14.39 15.28 -24.18
C LYS A 343 -13.71 16.26 -23.22
N LEU A 344 -13.81 16.05 -21.91
CA LEU A 344 -13.14 16.87 -20.92
C LEU A 344 -11.60 16.70 -20.94
N LEU A 345 -11.11 15.58 -21.46
CA LEU A 345 -9.69 15.25 -21.59
C LEU A 345 -9.13 15.57 -23.00
N GLU A 346 -9.96 16.09 -23.91
CA GLU A 346 -9.51 16.56 -25.22
C GLU A 346 -8.41 17.60 -25.07
N SER A 347 -7.40 17.50 -25.92
CA SER A 347 -6.27 18.41 -25.91
C SER A 347 -5.61 18.44 -27.29
N ASP A 348 -5.34 19.62 -27.79
CA ASP A 348 -4.54 19.83 -28.98
C ASP A 348 -3.04 19.68 -28.74
N ARG A 349 -2.65 19.38 -27.49
CA ARG A 349 -1.24 19.20 -27.11
C ARG A 349 -0.67 17.95 -27.78
N ARG A 350 0.55 18.06 -28.30
CA ARG A 350 1.28 16.92 -28.85
C ARG A 350 1.87 16.11 -27.71
N PHE A 351 1.46 14.84 -27.60
CA PHE A 351 1.96 13.92 -26.59
C PHE A 351 3.29 13.30 -26.99
N LYS A 352 4.17 13.20 -26.00
CA LYS A 352 5.49 12.55 -26.11
C LYS A 352 5.32 11.05 -25.83
N PRO A 353 5.85 10.14 -26.65
CA PRO A 353 5.78 8.72 -26.37
C PRO A 353 6.56 8.38 -25.11
N THR A 354 6.02 7.50 -24.29
CA THR A 354 6.73 6.94 -23.13
C THR A 354 7.63 5.80 -23.60
N PRO A 355 8.92 5.77 -23.26
CA PRO A 355 9.78 4.65 -23.58
C PRO A 355 9.29 3.37 -22.91
N THR A 356 9.51 2.24 -23.55
CA THR A 356 9.18 0.92 -22.99
C THR A 356 9.82 0.73 -21.61
N ARG A 357 9.05 0.22 -20.67
CA ARG A 357 9.47 -0.12 -19.30
C ARG A 357 10.69 -1.06 -19.32
N SER A 358 11.64 -0.84 -18.42
CA SER A 358 12.73 -1.80 -18.21
C SER A 358 12.22 -2.99 -17.39
N PRO A 359 12.44 -4.23 -17.85
CA PRO A 359 12.01 -5.40 -17.11
C PRO A 359 12.70 -5.50 -15.74
N LEU A 360 11.95 -5.98 -14.74
CA LEU A 360 12.50 -6.31 -13.44
C LEU A 360 13.28 -7.62 -13.52
N ARG A 361 14.52 -7.61 -13.03
CA ARG A 361 15.40 -8.77 -12.98
C ARG A 361 15.95 -8.97 -11.59
N TYR A 362 16.19 -10.22 -11.21
CA TYR A 362 16.74 -10.61 -9.94
C TYR A 362 18.13 -11.23 -10.10
N LEU A 363 18.92 -11.18 -9.04
CA LEU A 363 20.20 -11.88 -8.98
C LEU A 363 19.96 -13.40 -8.97
N LYS A 364 20.77 -14.13 -9.75
CA LYS A 364 20.75 -15.59 -9.83
C LYS A 364 22.12 -16.14 -9.42
N PRO A 365 22.40 -16.21 -8.11
CA PRO A 365 23.69 -16.71 -7.63
C PRO A 365 23.83 -18.20 -7.96
N ALA A 366 25.06 -18.64 -8.26
CA ALA A 366 25.36 -20.05 -8.53
C ALA A 366 25.37 -20.91 -7.25
N ARG A 367 25.49 -20.30 -6.07
CA ARG A 367 25.50 -20.95 -4.75
C ARG A 367 24.61 -20.18 -3.79
N PRO A 368 24.12 -20.83 -2.73
CA PRO A 368 23.38 -20.12 -1.67
C PRO A 368 24.19 -18.95 -1.11
N ARG A 369 23.52 -17.86 -0.78
CA ARG A 369 24.12 -16.64 -0.21
C ARG A 369 23.43 -16.25 1.07
N VAL A 370 24.21 -15.73 2.03
CA VAL A 370 23.70 -15.19 3.29
C VAL A 370 24.22 -13.77 3.47
N LEU A 371 23.32 -12.78 3.47
CA LEU A 371 23.63 -11.41 3.80
C LEU A 371 23.19 -11.13 5.24
N PHE A 372 24.06 -10.56 6.03
CA PHE A 372 23.79 -10.22 7.42
C PHE A 372 24.02 -8.73 7.67
N THR A 373 23.11 -8.11 8.43
CA THR A 373 23.30 -6.76 8.98
C THR A 373 23.05 -6.79 10.48
N HIS A 374 24.02 -6.27 11.24
CA HIS A 374 23.89 -6.18 12.69
C HIS A 374 22.89 -5.12 13.11
N ARG A 375 22.01 -5.50 14.04
CA ARG A 375 21.12 -4.58 14.76
C ARG A 375 20.92 -5.08 16.19
N ASP A 376 20.97 -4.15 17.16
CA ASP A 376 20.61 -4.48 18.53
C ASP A 376 19.09 -4.66 18.63
N MET A 377 18.65 -5.91 18.60
CA MET A 377 17.25 -6.32 18.65
C MET A 377 17.10 -7.72 19.24
N VAL A 378 15.96 -7.94 19.88
CA VAL A 378 15.65 -9.23 20.54
C VAL A 378 15.30 -10.31 19.53
N GLN A 379 14.56 -9.93 18.48
CA GLN A 379 14.13 -10.84 17.43
C GLN A 379 14.89 -10.55 16.15
N SER A 380 15.33 -11.60 15.48
CA SER A 380 15.85 -11.48 14.11
C SER A 380 14.71 -11.37 13.10
N GLN A 381 14.93 -10.57 12.08
CA GLN A 381 14.08 -10.51 10.89
C GLN A 381 14.83 -11.12 9.71
N VAL A 382 14.21 -12.11 9.09
CA VAL A 382 14.83 -12.90 8.02
C VAL A 382 13.96 -12.84 6.78
N GLY A 383 14.60 -12.74 5.64
CA GLY A 383 13.96 -12.97 4.35
C GLY A 383 14.77 -13.98 3.55
N LEU A 384 14.08 -14.72 2.70
CA LEU A 384 14.65 -15.70 1.77
C LEU A 384 14.07 -15.46 0.38
N PHE A 385 14.86 -15.68 -0.65
CA PHE A 385 14.34 -15.69 -2.02
C PHE A 385 15.17 -16.58 -2.94
N ALA A 386 14.53 -17.00 -4.04
CA ALA A 386 15.19 -17.48 -5.24
C ALA A 386 14.51 -16.85 -6.46
N ALA A 387 15.31 -16.33 -7.38
CA ALA A 387 14.83 -15.84 -8.66
C ALA A 387 14.19 -16.99 -9.46
N ASP A 388 13.09 -16.71 -10.13
CA ASP A 388 12.45 -17.67 -11.01
C ASP A 388 12.43 -17.15 -12.47
N GLU A 389 11.64 -17.79 -13.31
CA GLU A 389 11.50 -17.44 -14.72
C GLU A 389 10.72 -16.14 -14.91
N VAL A 390 10.75 -15.63 -16.12
CA VAL A 390 9.90 -14.52 -16.54
C VAL A 390 8.44 -14.93 -16.35
N PHE A 391 7.63 -13.99 -15.91
CA PHE A 391 6.21 -14.22 -15.64
C PHE A 391 5.48 -14.83 -16.85
N ALA A 392 4.76 -15.90 -16.61
CA ALA A 392 3.95 -16.58 -17.59
C ALA A 392 2.49 -16.57 -17.12
N PRO A 393 1.58 -15.82 -17.78
CA PRO A 393 0.18 -15.72 -17.37
C PRO A 393 -0.55 -17.05 -17.27
N GLU A 394 -0.15 -18.04 -18.07
CA GLU A 394 -0.68 -19.41 -18.04
C GLU A 394 -0.37 -20.14 -16.74
N ASN A 395 0.72 -19.79 -16.05
CA ASN A 395 1.12 -20.37 -14.76
C ASN A 395 0.49 -19.64 -13.55
N PHE A 396 -0.38 -18.67 -13.77
CA PHE A 396 -0.96 -17.88 -12.69
C PHE A 396 -1.62 -18.72 -11.59
N VAL A 397 -2.34 -19.77 -11.98
CA VAL A 397 -3.00 -20.68 -11.04
C VAL A 397 -1.98 -21.51 -10.26
N ASP A 398 -0.85 -21.90 -10.88
CA ASP A 398 0.24 -22.58 -10.17
C ASP A 398 0.86 -21.69 -9.09
N TYR A 399 1.14 -20.41 -9.42
CA TYR A 399 1.64 -19.42 -8.46
C TYR A 399 0.68 -19.25 -7.29
N GLN A 400 -0.61 -19.21 -7.57
CA GLN A 400 -1.67 -19.03 -6.59
C GLN A 400 -1.77 -20.22 -5.63
N PHE A 401 -1.84 -21.45 -6.17
CA PHE A 401 -1.91 -22.67 -5.37
C PHE A 401 -0.65 -22.88 -4.54
N TYR A 402 0.53 -22.70 -5.14
CA TYR A 402 1.79 -22.80 -4.42
C TYR A 402 1.86 -21.82 -3.25
N SER A 403 1.50 -20.56 -3.48
CA SER A 403 1.51 -19.53 -2.43
C SER A 403 0.52 -19.84 -1.31
N GLN A 404 -0.70 -20.27 -1.66
CA GLN A 404 -1.72 -20.63 -0.67
C GLN A 404 -1.29 -21.86 0.15
N TYR A 405 -0.74 -22.89 -0.50
CA TYR A 405 -0.28 -24.10 0.15
C TYR A 405 0.90 -23.87 1.08
N MET A 406 1.90 -23.09 0.62
CA MET A 406 3.12 -22.88 1.37
C MET A 406 2.97 -21.85 2.50
N GLY A 407 2.26 -20.74 2.29
CA GLY A 407 2.23 -19.64 3.25
C GLY A 407 0.90 -18.91 3.40
N GLY A 408 -0.16 -19.36 2.71
CA GLY A 408 -1.47 -18.72 2.71
C GLY A 408 -2.40 -19.22 3.82
N GLY A 409 -2.33 -18.61 5.00
CA GLY A 409 -3.25 -18.93 6.10
C GLY A 409 -2.71 -19.93 7.13
N MET A 410 -3.55 -20.27 8.10
CA MET A 410 -3.14 -21.06 9.28
C MET A 410 -2.89 -22.54 8.97
N SER A 411 -3.47 -23.11 7.92
CA SER A 411 -3.24 -24.51 7.51
C SER A 411 -2.01 -24.67 6.61
N SER A 412 -1.37 -23.58 6.19
CA SER A 412 -0.22 -23.62 5.28
C SER A 412 1.00 -24.32 5.89
N VAL A 413 1.86 -24.86 5.02
CA VAL A 413 3.07 -25.58 5.41
C VAL A 413 3.94 -24.76 6.36
N ILE A 414 4.28 -23.53 5.99
CA ILE A 414 5.19 -22.68 6.75
C ILE A 414 4.59 -22.32 8.11
N PHE A 415 3.30 -21.98 8.16
CA PHE A 415 2.65 -21.66 9.42
C PHE A 415 2.67 -22.84 10.37
N GLN A 416 2.28 -24.03 9.91
CA GLN A 416 2.21 -25.23 10.73
C GLN A 416 3.58 -25.72 11.16
N GLU A 417 4.57 -25.77 10.27
CA GLU A 417 5.87 -26.37 10.53
C GLU A 417 6.81 -25.44 11.32
N VAL A 418 6.77 -24.13 11.03
CA VAL A 418 7.71 -23.17 11.63
C VAL A 418 7.16 -22.57 12.92
N ARG A 419 5.88 -22.18 12.93
CA ARG A 419 5.25 -21.52 14.06
C ARG A 419 4.65 -22.51 15.03
N GLU A 420 3.71 -23.36 14.59
CA GLU A 420 2.91 -24.19 15.49
C GLU A 420 3.71 -25.40 16.02
N ALA A 421 4.32 -26.19 15.13
CA ALA A 421 4.99 -27.42 15.54
C ALA A 421 6.31 -27.19 16.31
N ARG A 422 7.07 -26.14 15.94
CA ARG A 422 8.43 -25.92 16.48
C ARG A 422 8.58 -24.63 17.26
N SER A 423 7.58 -23.76 17.25
CA SER A 423 7.62 -22.45 17.95
C SER A 423 8.89 -21.62 17.63
N LEU A 424 9.41 -21.76 16.39
CA LEU A 424 10.65 -21.09 15.99
C LEU A 424 10.44 -19.60 15.68
N ALA A 425 9.26 -19.25 15.17
CA ALA A 425 8.95 -17.89 14.75
C ALA A 425 7.53 -17.48 15.16
N TYR A 426 7.37 -16.22 15.58
CA TYR A 426 6.05 -15.65 15.83
C TYR A 426 5.32 -15.35 14.50
N SER A 427 6.05 -14.90 13.51
CA SER A 427 5.54 -14.67 12.16
C SER A 427 6.40 -15.42 11.15
N ALA A 428 5.76 -16.23 10.31
CA ALA A 428 6.42 -16.92 9.20
C ALA A 428 5.44 -17.03 8.05
N SER A 429 5.92 -16.72 6.86
CA SER A 429 5.15 -16.83 5.62
C SER A 429 6.07 -17.00 4.42
N GLY A 430 5.54 -17.42 3.30
CA GLY A 430 6.29 -17.56 2.06
C GLY A 430 5.40 -18.04 0.93
N GLY A 431 5.92 -18.02 -0.27
CA GLY A 431 5.18 -18.40 -1.46
C GLY A 431 5.93 -18.00 -2.72
N HIS A 432 5.20 -17.89 -3.79
CA HIS A 432 5.68 -17.44 -5.08
C HIS A 432 5.03 -16.12 -5.47
N THR A 433 5.79 -15.17 -6.02
CA THR A 433 5.19 -13.92 -6.50
C THR A 433 4.67 -14.09 -7.91
N THR A 434 3.54 -13.48 -8.19
CA THR A 434 3.17 -13.08 -9.56
C THR A 434 3.94 -11.81 -9.92
N SER A 435 3.97 -11.44 -11.18
CA SER A 435 4.50 -10.15 -11.61
C SER A 435 3.38 -9.23 -12.06
N GLU A 436 3.59 -7.93 -11.92
CA GLU A 436 2.72 -6.89 -12.44
C GLU A 436 2.93 -6.65 -13.96
N ASN A 437 3.93 -7.30 -14.58
CA ASN A 437 4.23 -7.14 -16.00
C ASN A 437 4.78 -8.43 -16.59
N LYS A 438 4.31 -8.77 -17.79
CA LYS A 438 4.71 -9.99 -18.51
C LYS A 438 6.21 -10.11 -18.78
N ALA A 439 6.94 -9.00 -18.77
CA ALA A 439 8.37 -9.01 -19.01
C ALA A 439 9.22 -9.20 -17.75
N ASP A 440 8.63 -9.12 -16.57
CA ASP A 440 9.35 -9.21 -15.30
C ASP A 440 9.59 -10.66 -14.88
N GLU A 441 10.66 -10.89 -14.14
CA GLU A 441 10.89 -12.16 -13.48
C GLU A 441 10.02 -12.32 -12.24
N THR A 442 9.65 -13.55 -11.95
CA THR A 442 8.99 -13.98 -10.73
C THR A 442 9.99 -14.49 -9.72
N ARG A 443 9.56 -14.77 -8.50
CA ARG A 443 10.45 -15.28 -7.45
C ARG A 443 9.72 -16.12 -6.41
N LEU A 444 10.42 -17.10 -5.89
CA LEU A 444 10.13 -17.71 -4.59
C LEU A 444 10.53 -16.73 -3.49
N TRP A 445 9.75 -16.60 -2.45
CA TRP A 445 10.05 -15.74 -1.31
C TRP A 445 9.63 -16.37 0.02
N GLY A 446 10.34 -16.02 1.08
CA GLY A 446 9.99 -16.34 2.44
C GLY A 446 10.36 -15.22 3.39
N ALA A 447 9.62 -15.08 4.48
CA ALA A 447 9.90 -14.13 5.54
C ALA A 447 9.55 -14.71 6.90
N LEU A 448 10.38 -14.45 7.90
CA LEU A 448 10.11 -14.84 9.27
C LEU A 448 10.70 -13.86 10.28
N GLY A 449 10.04 -13.77 11.45
CA GLY A 449 10.53 -13.09 12.64
C GLY A 449 10.67 -14.09 13.79
N CYS A 450 11.89 -14.34 14.25
CA CYS A 450 12.20 -15.34 15.26
C CYS A 450 13.07 -14.80 16.39
N GLN A 451 13.16 -15.52 17.49
CA GLN A 451 14.17 -15.25 18.51
C GLN A 451 15.56 -15.36 17.89
N ALA A 452 16.47 -14.48 18.29
CA ALA A 452 17.77 -14.37 17.64
C ALA A 452 18.59 -15.68 17.71
N ASP A 453 18.53 -16.41 18.81
CA ASP A 453 19.20 -17.71 19.00
C ASP A 453 18.60 -18.86 18.18
N LYS A 454 17.40 -18.67 17.63
CA LYS A 454 16.71 -19.63 16.75
C LYS A 454 16.88 -19.34 15.27
N THR A 455 17.62 -18.29 14.90
CA THR A 455 17.69 -17.79 13.53
C THR A 455 18.22 -18.84 12.56
N SER A 456 19.34 -19.51 12.87
CA SER A 456 19.95 -20.52 11.99
C SER A 456 19.03 -21.72 11.76
N GLU A 457 18.41 -22.22 12.83
CA GLU A 457 17.46 -23.36 12.76
C GLU A 457 16.23 -23.01 11.91
N ALA A 458 15.69 -21.81 12.09
CA ALA A 458 14.53 -21.35 11.31
C ALA A 458 14.85 -21.17 9.82
N VAL A 459 16.05 -20.65 9.48
CA VAL A 459 16.52 -20.52 8.10
C VAL A 459 16.70 -21.88 7.43
N GLU A 460 17.36 -22.83 8.10
CA GLU A 460 17.54 -24.20 7.61
C GLU A 460 16.20 -24.88 7.32
N LEU A 461 15.25 -24.78 8.28
CA LEU A 461 13.93 -25.34 8.12
C LEU A 461 13.18 -24.74 6.93
N MET A 462 13.19 -23.41 6.81
CA MET A 462 12.54 -22.73 5.67
C MET A 462 13.14 -23.17 4.33
N GLY A 463 14.47 -23.26 4.26
CA GLY A 463 15.16 -23.74 3.06
C GLY A 463 14.74 -25.18 2.69
N LYS A 464 14.66 -26.05 3.70
CA LYS A 464 14.20 -27.43 3.51
C LYS A 464 12.74 -27.48 3.02
N LEU A 465 11.83 -26.71 3.61
CA LEU A 465 10.42 -26.69 3.22
C LEU A 465 10.23 -26.23 1.76
N PHE A 466 11.04 -25.28 1.29
CA PHE A 466 11.01 -24.85 -0.11
C PHE A 466 11.57 -25.90 -1.07
N GLY A 467 12.64 -26.62 -0.67
CA GLY A 467 13.26 -27.65 -1.51
C GLY A 467 12.47 -28.95 -1.59
N ASP A 468 11.90 -29.40 -0.48
CA ASP A 468 11.28 -30.73 -0.37
C ASP A 468 9.77 -30.74 -0.65
N PHE A 469 9.09 -29.59 -0.60
CA PHE A 469 7.63 -29.47 -0.77
C PHE A 469 6.85 -30.58 -0.03
N PRO A 470 6.53 -30.42 1.26
CA PRO A 470 5.83 -31.43 2.04
C PRO A 470 4.44 -31.73 1.47
N SER A 471 4.28 -32.84 0.76
CA SER A 471 3.03 -33.23 0.11
C SER A 471 2.00 -33.77 1.13
N SER A 472 0.74 -33.33 1.02
CA SER A 472 -0.38 -33.76 1.88
C SER A 472 -1.71 -33.52 1.19
N GLU A 473 -2.47 -34.57 0.95
CA GLU A 473 -3.81 -34.52 0.38
C GLU A 473 -4.78 -33.68 1.24
N THR A 474 -4.74 -33.85 2.55
CA THR A 474 -5.61 -33.08 3.47
C THR A 474 -5.35 -31.59 3.35
N ARG A 475 -4.08 -31.17 3.40
CA ARG A 475 -3.70 -29.75 3.27
C ARG A 475 -4.03 -29.22 1.88
N PHE A 476 -3.85 -30.04 0.85
CA PHE A 476 -4.20 -29.65 -0.51
C PHE A 476 -5.70 -29.41 -0.68
N THR A 477 -6.54 -30.26 -0.11
CA THR A 477 -8.01 -30.10 -0.13
C THR A 477 -8.43 -28.77 0.53
N GLU A 478 -7.83 -28.42 1.66
CA GLU A 478 -8.07 -27.12 2.32
C GLU A 478 -7.58 -25.94 1.47
N THR A 479 -6.43 -26.10 0.84
CA THR A 479 -5.86 -25.10 -0.09
C THR A 479 -6.78 -24.88 -1.30
N ALA A 480 -7.21 -25.94 -1.94
CA ALA A 480 -8.09 -25.88 -3.10
C ALA A 480 -9.41 -25.18 -2.77
N ARG A 481 -9.99 -25.52 -1.63
CA ARG A 481 -11.18 -24.85 -1.12
C ARG A 481 -10.93 -23.36 -0.89
N ALA A 482 -9.83 -22.98 -0.25
CA ALA A 482 -9.51 -21.59 0.02
C ALA A 482 -9.27 -20.77 -1.26
N VAL A 483 -8.61 -21.36 -2.27
CA VAL A 483 -8.41 -20.73 -3.59
C VAL A 483 -9.74 -20.57 -4.32
N GLU A 484 -10.58 -21.59 -4.34
CA GLU A 484 -11.93 -21.54 -4.95
C GLU A 484 -12.80 -20.46 -4.28
N GLU A 485 -12.87 -20.47 -2.96
CA GLU A 485 -13.63 -19.52 -2.15
C GLU A 485 -13.20 -18.07 -2.43
N ALA A 486 -11.90 -17.83 -2.64
CA ALA A 486 -11.41 -16.49 -2.98
C ALA A 486 -11.99 -15.96 -4.30
N TYR A 487 -12.17 -16.78 -5.31
CA TYR A 487 -12.85 -16.39 -6.57
C TYR A 487 -14.33 -16.11 -6.36
N ARG A 488 -14.99 -16.86 -5.49
CA ARG A 488 -16.42 -16.73 -5.20
C ARG A 488 -16.74 -15.49 -4.38
N THR A 489 -15.89 -15.17 -3.38
CA THR A 489 -16.18 -14.17 -2.36
C THR A 489 -15.53 -12.82 -2.59
N ASN A 490 -14.50 -12.72 -3.45
CA ASN A 490 -13.74 -11.50 -3.71
C ASN A 490 -14.01 -10.94 -5.13
N PRO A 491 -15.19 -10.41 -5.43
CA PRO A 491 -15.44 -9.78 -6.72
C PRO A 491 -14.61 -8.51 -6.86
N ILE A 492 -14.15 -8.22 -8.08
CA ILE A 492 -13.57 -6.90 -8.37
C ILE A 492 -14.69 -5.87 -8.33
N THR A 493 -14.51 -4.85 -7.52
CA THR A 493 -15.47 -3.76 -7.37
C THR A 493 -15.41 -2.80 -8.57
N PHE A 494 -16.46 -2.01 -8.77
CA PHE A 494 -16.47 -0.97 -9.79
C PHE A 494 -15.30 0.02 -9.63
N ARG A 495 -14.85 0.29 -8.40
CA ARG A 495 -13.70 1.18 -8.15
C ARG A 495 -12.37 0.57 -8.59
N SER A 496 -12.24 -0.74 -8.51
CA SER A 496 -11.00 -1.44 -8.86
C SER A 496 -10.98 -1.92 -10.32
N ALA A 497 -12.13 -1.96 -11.00
CA ALA A 497 -12.25 -2.49 -12.34
C ALA A 497 -11.30 -1.83 -13.38
N PRO A 498 -11.18 -0.49 -13.46
CA PRO A 498 -10.26 0.14 -14.42
C PRO A 498 -8.79 -0.24 -14.18
N ASN A 499 -8.35 -0.31 -12.92
CA ASN A 499 -6.98 -0.69 -12.60
C ASN A 499 -6.72 -2.17 -12.91
N ALA A 500 -7.66 -3.06 -12.57
CA ALA A 500 -7.53 -4.48 -12.90
C ALA A 500 -7.36 -4.73 -14.41
N LEU A 501 -8.05 -3.95 -15.25
CA LEU A 501 -7.89 -4.03 -16.70
C LEU A 501 -6.48 -3.61 -17.15
N MET A 502 -5.95 -2.53 -16.57
CA MET A 502 -4.59 -2.08 -16.86
C MET A 502 -3.54 -3.09 -16.40
N ASP A 503 -3.73 -3.70 -15.22
CA ASP A 503 -2.84 -4.72 -14.69
C ASP A 503 -2.85 -5.97 -15.58
N TRP A 504 -4.01 -6.43 -16.06
CA TRP A 504 -4.10 -7.55 -16.99
C TRP A 504 -3.46 -7.27 -18.34
N GLU A 505 -3.57 -6.04 -18.86
CA GLU A 505 -2.83 -5.64 -20.07
C GLU A 505 -1.32 -5.68 -19.84
N ASP A 506 -0.84 -5.25 -18.68
CA ASP A 506 0.57 -5.33 -18.30
C ASP A 506 1.05 -6.79 -18.16
N GLU A 507 0.19 -7.68 -17.66
CA GLU A 507 0.40 -9.14 -17.68
C GLU A 507 0.36 -9.75 -19.10
N GLY A 508 -0.01 -8.98 -20.12
CA GLY A 508 -0.12 -9.43 -21.52
C GLY A 508 -1.48 -10.03 -21.86
N LEU A 509 -2.50 -9.81 -21.05
CA LEU A 509 -3.86 -10.31 -21.22
C LEU A 509 -4.76 -9.20 -21.78
N THR A 510 -5.14 -9.30 -23.05
CA THR A 510 -5.92 -8.26 -23.74
C THR A 510 -7.39 -8.64 -23.98
N GLY A 511 -7.81 -9.83 -23.56
CA GLY A 511 -9.14 -10.40 -23.82
C GLY A 511 -10.23 -10.05 -22.80
N GLY A 512 -10.03 -9.05 -21.94
CA GLY A 512 -10.94 -8.73 -20.84
C GLY A 512 -10.62 -9.51 -19.56
N ASP A 513 -11.64 -9.83 -18.75
CA ASP A 513 -11.45 -10.51 -17.46
C ASP A 513 -10.92 -11.96 -17.64
N PRO A 514 -9.69 -12.28 -17.19
CA PRO A 514 -9.11 -13.62 -17.32
C PRO A 514 -9.61 -14.60 -16.26
N ARG A 515 -10.29 -14.12 -15.21
CA ARG A 515 -10.68 -14.95 -14.06
C ARG A 515 -11.64 -16.08 -14.37
N PRO A 516 -12.59 -16.01 -15.32
CA PRO A 516 -13.40 -17.18 -15.70
C PRO A 516 -12.54 -18.38 -16.11
N LYS A 517 -11.57 -18.17 -17.00
CA LYS A 517 -10.65 -19.23 -17.46
C LYS A 517 -9.72 -19.73 -16.34
N ARG A 518 -9.24 -18.82 -15.49
CA ARG A 518 -8.45 -19.17 -14.31
C ARG A 518 -9.28 -20.02 -13.35
N PHE A 519 -10.54 -19.67 -13.11
CA PHE A 519 -11.44 -20.40 -12.24
C PHE A 519 -11.76 -21.82 -12.74
N GLU A 520 -11.98 -21.99 -14.05
CA GLU A 520 -12.12 -23.33 -14.65
C GLU A 520 -10.90 -24.21 -14.39
N ARG A 521 -9.69 -23.64 -14.42
CA ARG A 521 -8.45 -24.34 -14.09
C ARG A 521 -8.35 -24.64 -12.59
N VAL A 522 -8.75 -23.70 -11.72
CA VAL A 522 -8.81 -23.89 -10.26
C VAL A 522 -9.65 -25.12 -9.90
N LEU A 523 -10.83 -25.27 -10.50
CA LEU A 523 -11.74 -26.41 -10.23
C LEU A 523 -11.17 -27.78 -10.65
N ARG A 524 -10.15 -27.81 -11.50
CA ARG A 524 -9.50 -29.05 -11.99
C ARG A 524 -8.10 -29.24 -11.43
N TYR A 525 -7.58 -28.25 -10.70
CA TYR A 525 -6.21 -28.29 -10.19
C TYR A 525 -6.07 -29.34 -9.09
N ALA A 526 -5.05 -30.17 -9.18
CA ALA A 526 -4.85 -31.32 -8.29
C ALA A 526 -3.45 -31.27 -7.62
N LEU A 527 -3.27 -32.03 -6.54
CA LEU A 527 -2.00 -32.08 -5.82
C LEU A 527 -0.78 -32.39 -6.72
N PRO A 528 -0.87 -33.33 -7.70
CA PRO A 528 0.24 -33.56 -8.62
C PRO A 528 0.67 -32.33 -9.44
N ASP A 529 -0.25 -31.40 -9.74
CA ASP A 529 0.09 -30.16 -10.45
C ASP A 529 0.94 -29.26 -9.56
N ALA A 530 0.56 -29.12 -8.28
CA ALA A 530 1.32 -28.35 -7.29
C ALA A 530 2.70 -28.96 -7.03
N GLU A 531 2.79 -30.30 -6.93
CA GLU A 531 4.07 -31.01 -6.79
C GLU A 531 4.97 -30.81 -8.02
N LYS A 532 4.41 -30.90 -9.21
CA LYS A 532 5.14 -30.64 -10.46
C LYS A 532 5.69 -29.22 -10.51
N PHE A 533 4.86 -28.24 -10.11
CA PHE A 533 5.29 -26.85 -10.04
C PHE A 533 6.41 -26.67 -9.00
N ALA A 534 6.28 -27.26 -7.81
CA ALA A 534 7.24 -27.14 -6.73
C ALA A 534 8.62 -27.74 -7.04
N LYS A 535 8.68 -28.81 -7.85
CA LYS A 535 9.93 -29.47 -8.26
C LYS A 535 10.96 -28.51 -8.85
N ARG A 536 10.51 -27.39 -9.42
CA ARG A 536 11.39 -26.37 -10.01
C ARG A 536 12.23 -25.61 -8.97
N PHE A 537 11.92 -25.73 -7.67
CA PHE A 537 12.63 -25.05 -6.59
C PHE A 537 13.61 -25.95 -5.83
N LYS A 538 13.58 -27.26 -6.07
CA LYS A 538 14.30 -28.28 -5.30
C LYS A 538 15.81 -27.97 -5.12
N ASP A 539 16.48 -27.56 -6.17
CA ASP A 539 17.93 -27.34 -6.16
C ASP A 539 18.30 -25.86 -6.44
N LYS A 540 17.32 -24.94 -6.33
CA LYS A 540 17.58 -23.52 -6.55
C LYS A 540 18.38 -22.93 -5.38
N PRO A 541 19.52 -22.26 -5.65
CA PRO A 541 20.25 -21.56 -4.62
C PRO A 541 19.40 -20.46 -3.99
N LEU A 542 19.26 -20.53 -2.67
CA LEU A 542 18.56 -19.50 -1.92
C LEU A 542 19.49 -18.36 -1.53
N THR A 543 19.02 -17.13 -1.65
CA THR A 543 19.62 -15.97 -0.99
C THR A 543 18.82 -15.64 0.26
N VAL A 544 19.53 -15.57 1.38
CA VAL A 544 18.97 -15.24 2.69
C VAL A 544 19.51 -13.89 3.11
N TRP A 545 18.68 -13.03 3.67
CA TRP A 545 19.14 -11.81 4.34
C TRP A 545 18.59 -11.75 5.77
N ILE A 546 19.44 -11.32 6.69
CA ILE A 546 19.18 -11.38 8.12
C ILE A 546 19.51 -10.03 8.75
N LEU A 547 18.54 -9.46 9.45
CA LEU A 547 18.74 -8.34 10.35
C LEU A 547 18.60 -8.86 11.78
N GLY A 548 19.65 -8.76 12.61
CA GLY A 548 19.63 -9.31 13.95
C GLY A 548 20.87 -8.98 14.79
N HIS A 549 20.85 -9.43 16.05
CA HIS A 549 21.96 -9.21 16.98
C HIS A 549 23.09 -10.20 16.73
N ARG A 550 24.28 -9.70 16.36
CA ARG A 550 25.46 -10.49 15.95
C ARG A 550 25.81 -11.65 16.87
N GLU A 551 25.84 -11.40 18.18
CA GLU A 551 26.25 -12.40 19.16
C GLU A 551 25.17 -13.46 19.45
N ARG A 552 23.94 -13.22 19.01
CA ARG A 552 22.78 -14.09 19.31
C ARG A 552 22.33 -14.94 18.13
N VAL A 553 22.55 -14.50 16.90
CA VAL A 553 22.02 -15.16 15.69
C VAL A 553 22.73 -16.47 15.30
N GLY A 554 23.83 -16.84 15.99
CA GLY A 554 24.59 -18.05 15.65
C GLY A 554 25.33 -17.93 14.33
N LEU A 555 26.13 -16.87 14.15
CA LEU A 555 26.85 -16.55 12.92
C LEU A 555 27.63 -17.72 12.32
N ASP A 556 28.27 -18.55 13.15
CA ASP A 556 29.09 -19.67 12.67
C ASP A 556 28.24 -20.71 11.93
N LYS A 557 27.01 -20.97 12.39
CA LYS A 557 26.07 -21.81 11.66
C LYS A 557 25.56 -21.12 10.39
N LEU A 558 25.26 -19.82 10.43
CA LEU A 558 24.81 -19.08 9.27
C LEU A 558 25.86 -19.05 8.15
N LYS A 559 27.15 -19.00 8.49
CA LYS A 559 28.26 -19.09 7.51
C LYS A 559 28.33 -20.44 6.79
N THR A 560 27.77 -21.50 7.35
CA THR A 560 27.73 -22.82 6.70
C THR A 560 26.61 -22.95 5.67
N LEU A 561 25.63 -22.01 5.66
CA LEU A 561 24.47 -22.08 4.79
C LEU A 561 24.74 -21.52 3.37
N GLY A 562 25.87 -20.87 3.14
CA GLY A 562 26.23 -20.32 1.84
C GLY A 562 27.30 -19.25 1.91
N ASP A 563 27.54 -18.59 0.79
CA ASP A 563 28.49 -17.48 0.70
C ASP A 563 28.03 -16.33 1.63
N PHE A 564 28.74 -16.15 2.73
CA PHE A 564 28.36 -15.22 3.80
C PHE A 564 28.97 -13.83 3.58
N GLU A 565 28.12 -12.81 3.64
CA GLU A 565 28.55 -11.42 3.55
C GLU A 565 27.89 -10.59 4.67
N GLU A 566 28.68 -9.86 5.44
CA GLU A 566 28.15 -8.85 6.36
C GLU A 566 28.08 -7.49 5.66
N LYS A 567 26.92 -6.83 5.76
CA LYS A 567 26.65 -5.53 5.15
C LYS A 567 26.40 -4.47 6.23
N GLY A 568 27.20 -3.41 6.19
CA GLY A 568 26.92 -2.20 6.96
C GLY A 568 25.81 -1.35 6.33
N LEU A 569 25.30 -0.37 7.08
CA LEU A 569 24.23 0.52 6.59
C LEU A 569 24.64 1.30 5.34
N ASP A 570 25.92 1.71 5.23
CA ASP A 570 26.43 2.45 4.07
C ASP A 570 26.50 1.61 2.78
N ALA A 571 26.42 0.27 2.89
CA ALA A 571 26.36 -0.62 1.74
C ALA A 571 24.92 -0.84 1.23
N ILE A 572 23.92 -0.54 2.03
CA ILE A 572 22.50 -0.76 1.72
C ILE A 572 21.70 0.53 1.51
N PHE A 573 22.23 1.66 1.97
CA PHE A 573 21.65 3.01 1.72
C PHE A 573 22.64 3.87 0.94
N PRO A 574 22.15 4.78 0.05
CA PRO A 574 22.98 5.69 -0.74
C PRO A 574 23.60 6.82 0.11
#